data_8b70e5f21ff587331b93c8a45108fce4
#
_entry.id   8b70e5f21ff587331b93c8a45108fce4
#
_cell.length_a   1.000
_cell.length_b   1.000
_cell.length_c   1.000
_cell.angle_alpha   90.00
_cell.angle_beta   90.00
_cell.angle_gamma   90.00
#
_symmetry.space_group_name_H-M   'P 1'
#
loop_
_entity.id
_entity.type
_entity.pdbx_description
1 polymer ?
#
loop_
_entity_poly.entity_id
_entity_poly.type
_entity_poly.pdbx_seq_one_letter_code
_entity_poly.pdbx_strand_id
1 'polypeptide(L)'
;NEKPGPGRFRQFMQFDADTVGAPNVSADAEMCMMMADTLERLGIARGDYAIRVNNRKVLDGVLDAIGLEGEGNAAKRLTVLRAIDKLDKFGPEGVKLLLGKGRLDESGDFTKGAELPDAAIEKVLAFTAAGGADGAATIANLNAVVAGNAKGEEGVRELADMQALFQAGGYEGRVKIDPSVVRGLEYYTGPVFEAELQFDVINEDGQKVVFGSVGGGGRYDGLVSRFRGEPVPATGFSIGVSRLMTALKNLGKLDVSDTVGPVVVLVMDKDAASLGRYQKMVSDLRQAGIRAEMYVGGSGMKAQMKYADRRDAPCVVIQGSQEREAGEVQIKDLIEGKRLSAEIEDNATWRESRPAQITVQEKGLVEAVREILAAQARDRAEQAQARKRDERVK
;
A
#
# COMPACT_ATOMS: atom_id res chain seq x y z
N ASN A 1 -5.99 15.14 9.05
CA ASN A 1 -6.11 13.90 9.83
C ASN A 1 -6.84 12.85 9.00
N GLU A 2 -6.10 12.07 8.23
CA GLU A 2 -6.68 10.94 7.51
C GLU A 2 -6.92 9.77 8.48
N LYS A 3 -8.03 9.06 8.28
CA LYS A 3 -8.29 7.82 9.03
C LYS A 3 -7.32 6.73 8.52
N PRO A 4 -6.66 5.98 9.42
CA PRO A 4 -5.87 4.82 9.03
C PRO A 4 -6.73 3.80 8.27
N GLY A 5 -6.11 3.09 7.32
CA GLY A 5 -6.76 2.05 6.53
C GLY A 5 -5.72 1.09 5.94
N PRO A 6 -6.12 0.08 5.14
CA PRO A 6 -5.19 -0.85 4.53
C PRO A 6 -4.06 -0.13 3.77
N GLY A 7 -2.81 -0.29 4.24
CA GLY A 7 -1.64 0.40 3.72
C GLY A 7 -1.58 1.92 3.97
N ARG A 8 -2.50 2.49 4.75
CA ARG A 8 -2.50 3.91 5.15
C ARG A 8 -2.12 4.04 6.62
N PHE A 9 -0.92 4.52 6.88
CA PHE A 9 -0.35 4.72 8.20
C PHE A 9 -0.13 6.21 8.48
N ARG A 10 -0.04 6.61 9.74
CA ARG A 10 0.28 8.00 10.14
C ARG A 10 1.72 8.40 9.81
N GLN A 11 2.63 7.45 9.82
CA GLN A 11 4.00 7.57 9.36
C GLN A 11 4.24 6.50 8.31
N PHE A 12 4.73 6.88 7.14
CA PHE A 12 4.89 5.98 6.00
C PHE A 12 6.07 6.42 5.15
N MET A 13 6.62 5.48 4.39
CA MET A 13 7.68 5.73 3.44
C MET A 13 7.08 6.10 2.09
N GLN A 14 7.67 7.08 1.43
CA GLN A 14 7.36 7.47 0.06
C GLN A 14 8.57 7.25 -0.83
N PHE A 15 8.31 6.95 -2.08
CA PHE A 15 9.25 7.02 -3.18
C PHE A 15 8.88 8.21 -4.03
N ASP A 16 9.77 9.19 -4.11
CA ASP A 16 9.54 10.47 -4.76
C ASP A 16 10.51 10.66 -5.93
N ALA A 17 10.05 11.32 -6.99
CA ALA A 17 10.87 11.78 -8.09
C ALA A 17 10.42 13.17 -8.52
N ASP A 18 11.35 14.11 -8.67
CA ASP A 18 11.08 15.50 -8.99
C ASP A 18 12.02 16.03 -10.05
N THR A 19 11.48 16.85 -10.97
CA THR A 19 12.24 17.64 -11.94
C THR A 19 12.10 19.09 -11.59
N VAL A 20 13.22 19.76 -11.39
CA VAL A 20 13.29 21.18 -10.99
C VAL A 20 13.99 22.01 -12.08
N GLY A 21 13.41 23.15 -12.43
CA GLY A 21 13.96 24.05 -13.44
C GLY A 21 13.43 23.84 -14.87
N ALA A 22 12.53 22.90 -15.09
CA ALA A 22 11.93 22.61 -16.41
C ALA A 22 10.53 23.27 -16.54
N PRO A 23 10.37 24.31 -17.36
CA PRO A 23 9.10 25.05 -17.46
C PRO A 23 8.06 24.41 -18.37
N ASN A 24 8.46 23.49 -19.25
CA ASN A 24 7.55 22.90 -20.25
C ASN A 24 6.89 21.61 -19.75
N VAL A 25 5.73 21.28 -20.31
CA VAL A 25 4.92 20.12 -19.92
C VAL A 25 5.54 18.77 -20.30
N SER A 26 6.66 18.75 -21.03
CA SER A 26 7.38 17.50 -21.30
C SER A 26 7.93 16.89 -20.01
N ALA A 27 8.31 17.72 -19.04
CA ALA A 27 8.71 17.23 -17.71
C ALA A 27 7.53 16.56 -16.97
N ASP A 28 6.34 17.14 -17.06
CA ASP A 28 5.12 16.55 -16.47
C ASP A 28 4.76 15.23 -17.14
N ALA A 29 4.85 15.17 -18.46
CA ALA A 29 4.61 13.95 -19.23
C ALA A 29 5.64 12.84 -18.84
N GLU A 30 6.92 13.20 -18.68
CA GLU A 30 7.97 12.27 -18.24
C GLU A 30 7.67 11.71 -16.84
N MET A 31 7.20 12.52 -15.90
CA MET A 31 6.79 12.04 -14.57
C MET A 31 5.67 10.99 -14.68
N CYS A 32 4.66 11.22 -15.51
CA CYS A 32 3.59 10.25 -15.74
C CYS A 32 4.09 8.94 -16.35
N MET A 33 4.99 9.02 -17.34
CA MET A 33 5.61 7.86 -17.99
C MET A 33 6.48 7.07 -16.99
N MET A 34 7.26 7.76 -16.16
CA MET A 34 8.09 7.16 -15.11
C MET A 34 7.26 6.44 -14.06
N MET A 35 6.11 6.99 -13.66
CA MET A 35 5.18 6.30 -12.76
C MET A 35 4.68 5.00 -13.39
N ALA A 36 4.27 5.02 -14.66
CA ALA A 36 3.80 3.84 -15.38
C ALA A 36 4.89 2.76 -15.47
N ASP A 37 6.10 3.14 -15.87
CA ASP A 37 7.24 2.22 -15.97
C ASP A 37 7.64 1.65 -14.59
N THR A 38 7.55 2.44 -13.54
CA THR A 38 7.82 1.99 -12.17
C THR A 38 6.85 0.88 -11.76
N LEU A 39 5.55 1.05 -12.02
CA LEU A 39 4.54 0.04 -11.68
C LEU A 39 4.74 -1.25 -12.48
N GLU A 40 5.06 -1.15 -13.79
CA GLU A 40 5.33 -2.33 -14.63
C GLU A 40 6.60 -3.07 -14.19
N ARG A 41 7.67 -2.37 -13.83
CA ARG A 41 8.92 -2.99 -13.30
C ARG A 41 8.70 -3.71 -11.97
N LEU A 42 7.72 -3.29 -11.20
CA LEU A 42 7.31 -3.97 -9.96
C LEU A 42 6.35 -5.15 -10.22
N GLY A 43 6.05 -5.45 -11.49
CA GLY A 43 5.25 -6.59 -11.88
C GLY A 43 3.74 -6.34 -11.90
N ILE A 44 3.27 -5.09 -11.81
CA ILE A 44 1.87 -4.74 -12.04
C ILE A 44 1.65 -4.70 -13.56
N ALA A 45 0.73 -5.51 -14.04
CA ALA A 45 0.51 -5.66 -15.49
C ALA A 45 -0.22 -4.45 -16.09
N ARG A 46 -0.05 -4.25 -17.39
CA ARG A 46 -0.86 -3.30 -18.15
C ARG A 46 -2.33 -3.69 -18.08
N GLY A 47 -3.18 -2.70 -17.78
CA GLY A 47 -4.60 -2.92 -17.52
C GLY A 47 -4.94 -3.07 -16.03
N ASP A 48 -3.97 -3.39 -15.16
CA ASP A 48 -4.14 -3.45 -13.71
C ASP A 48 -3.89 -2.09 -13.03
N TYR A 49 -3.46 -1.07 -13.79
CA TYR A 49 -3.25 0.28 -13.32
C TYR A 49 -3.56 1.31 -14.42
N ALA A 50 -3.80 2.55 -14.03
CA ALA A 50 -3.82 3.71 -14.90
C ALA A 50 -3.15 4.91 -14.23
N ILE A 51 -2.39 5.68 -15.00
CA ILE A 51 -1.96 7.02 -14.61
C ILE A 51 -2.99 8.00 -15.16
N ARG A 52 -3.75 8.63 -14.28
CA ARG A 52 -4.81 9.58 -14.61
C ARG A 52 -4.25 10.98 -14.53
N VAL A 53 -4.48 11.81 -15.52
CA VAL A 53 -3.90 13.15 -15.65
C VAL A 53 -4.99 14.20 -15.89
N ASN A 54 -4.89 15.30 -15.16
CA ASN A 54 -5.70 16.50 -15.37
C ASN A 54 -4.79 17.74 -15.28
N ASN A 55 -5.37 18.93 -15.40
CA ASN A 55 -4.65 20.18 -15.26
C ASN A 55 -5.40 21.16 -14.35
N ARG A 56 -4.69 21.71 -13.37
CA ARG A 56 -5.24 22.67 -12.42
C ARG A 56 -5.80 23.92 -13.11
N LYS A 57 -5.17 24.39 -14.20
CA LYS A 57 -5.59 25.56 -14.96
C LYS A 57 -6.97 25.36 -15.58
N VAL A 58 -7.29 24.13 -16.03
CA VAL A 58 -8.63 23.80 -16.56
C VAL A 58 -9.69 23.99 -15.49
N LEU A 59 -9.46 23.41 -14.32
CA LEU A 59 -10.38 23.54 -13.19
C LEU A 59 -10.50 24.98 -12.69
N ASP A 60 -9.38 25.69 -12.60
CA ASP A 60 -9.41 27.12 -12.26
C ASP A 60 -10.23 27.92 -13.26
N GLY A 61 -10.12 27.62 -14.56
CA GLY A 61 -10.93 28.26 -15.61
C GLY A 61 -12.43 28.02 -15.43
N VAL A 62 -12.81 26.80 -15.05
CA VAL A 62 -14.22 26.49 -14.71
C VAL A 62 -14.69 27.28 -13.49
N LEU A 63 -13.86 27.37 -12.44
CA LEU A 63 -14.19 28.11 -11.22
C LEU A 63 -14.30 29.63 -11.49
N ASP A 64 -13.43 30.18 -12.34
CA ASP A 64 -13.50 31.57 -12.76
C ASP A 64 -14.77 31.84 -13.57
N ALA A 65 -15.15 30.92 -14.49
CA ALA A 65 -16.37 31.03 -15.30
C ALA A 65 -17.69 30.97 -14.49
N ILE A 66 -17.63 30.54 -13.23
CA ILE A 66 -18.79 30.57 -12.30
C ILE A 66 -18.70 31.71 -11.28
N GLY A 67 -17.79 32.68 -11.46
CA GLY A 67 -17.67 33.86 -10.62
C GLY A 67 -16.89 33.64 -9.33
N LEU A 68 -16.06 32.61 -9.26
CA LEU A 68 -15.20 32.33 -8.12
C LEU A 68 -13.75 32.80 -8.34
N GLU A 69 -13.53 33.90 -9.06
CA GLU A 69 -12.22 34.50 -9.27
C GLU A 69 -11.66 35.15 -7.99
N GLY A 70 -10.33 35.23 -7.91
CA GLY A 70 -9.58 36.01 -6.91
C GLY A 70 -9.52 35.40 -5.52
N GLU A 71 -8.66 36.01 -4.69
CA GLU A 71 -8.35 35.54 -3.33
C GLU A 71 -9.56 35.56 -2.37
N GLY A 72 -10.48 36.49 -2.56
CA GLY A 72 -11.71 36.58 -1.75
C GLY A 72 -12.59 35.32 -1.81
N ASN A 73 -12.46 34.52 -2.86
CA ASN A 73 -13.21 33.28 -3.09
C ASN A 73 -12.41 32.01 -2.68
N ALA A 74 -11.20 32.13 -2.15
CA ALA A 74 -10.33 30.97 -1.88
C ALA A 74 -11.00 29.88 -1.02
N ALA A 75 -11.72 30.26 0.04
CA ALA A 75 -12.42 29.31 0.90
C ALA A 75 -13.55 28.58 0.16
N LYS A 76 -14.30 29.29 -0.71
CA LYS A 76 -15.39 28.72 -1.49
C LYS A 76 -14.85 27.80 -2.60
N ARG A 77 -13.78 28.23 -3.29
CA ARG A 77 -13.04 27.38 -4.25
C ARG A 77 -12.61 26.07 -3.61
N LEU A 78 -12.00 26.14 -2.43
CA LEU A 78 -11.55 24.95 -1.67
C LEU A 78 -12.74 24.02 -1.34
N THR A 79 -13.89 24.57 -0.98
CA THR A 79 -15.10 23.77 -0.71
C THR A 79 -15.58 23.05 -1.96
N VAL A 80 -15.60 23.73 -3.12
CA VAL A 80 -15.95 23.14 -4.41
C VAL A 80 -14.96 22.02 -4.78
N LEU A 81 -13.67 22.26 -4.66
CA LEU A 81 -12.64 21.27 -4.94
C LEU A 81 -12.77 20.03 -4.07
N ARG A 82 -13.04 20.20 -2.78
CA ARG A 82 -13.30 19.11 -1.84
C ARG A 82 -14.57 18.33 -2.16
N ALA A 83 -15.56 18.98 -2.76
CA ALA A 83 -16.77 18.31 -3.23
C ALA A 83 -16.46 17.41 -4.43
N ILE A 84 -15.70 17.94 -5.41
CA ILE A 84 -15.31 17.20 -6.63
C ILE A 84 -14.39 16.00 -6.27
N ASP A 85 -13.45 16.16 -5.36
CA ASP A 85 -12.55 15.10 -4.87
C ASP A 85 -13.30 13.89 -4.29
N LYS A 86 -14.57 14.05 -3.96
CA LYS A 86 -15.43 12.97 -3.47
C LYS A 86 -16.27 12.30 -4.55
N LEU A 87 -16.04 12.61 -5.82
CA LEU A 87 -16.82 12.09 -6.94
C LEU A 87 -16.82 10.56 -6.98
N ASP A 88 -15.65 9.93 -6.82
CA ASP A 88 -15.51 8.46 -6.79
C ASP A 88 -16.29 7.81 -5.65
N LYS A 89 -16.47 8.53 -4.53
CA LYS A 89 -17.15 8.01 -3.33
C LYS A 89 -18.65 8.22 -3.36
N PHE A 90 -19.11 9.37 -3.83
CA PHE A 90 -20.50 9.79 -3.69
C PHE A 90 -21.26 9.89 -5.01
N GLY A 91 -20.55 9.71 -6.13
CA GLY A 91 -21.10 9.89 -7.48
C GLY A 91 -21.51 11.34 -7.79
N PRO A 92 -22.00 11.60 -9.02
CA PRO A 92 -22.40 12.94 -9.45
C PRO A 92 -23.50 13.56 -8.59
N GLU A 93 -24.48 12.77 -8.16
CA GLU A 93 -25.59 13.25 -7.33
C GLU A 93 -25.13 13.67 -5.93
N GLY A 94 -24.22 12.89 -5.30
CA GLY A 94 -23.66 13.27 -4.01
C GLY A 94 -22.77 14.51 -4.10
N VAL A 95 -22.01 14.68 -5.20
CA VAL A 95 -21.24 15.88 -5.46
C VAL A 95 -22.17 17.08 -5.71
N LYS A 96 -23.26 16.91 -6.46
CA LYS A 96 -24.28 17.96 -6.68
C LYS A 96 -24.81 18.52 -5.36
N LEU A 97 -25.12 17.65 -4.39
CA LEU A 97 -25.56 18.09 -3.07
C LEU A 97 -24.48 18.90 -2.33
N LEU A 98 -23.21 18.46 -2.40
CA LEU A 98 -22.07 19.16 -1.76
C LEU A 98 -21.71 20.47 -2.45
N LEU A 99 -21.95 20.61 -3.76
CA LEU A 99 -21.83 21.88 -4.47
C LEU A 99 -22.98 22.84 -4.12
N GLY A 100 -24.16 22.30 -3.80
CA GLY A 100 -25.34 23.06 -3.36
C GLY A 100 -25.34 23.32 -1.85
N LYS A 101 -26.46 22.99 -1.20
CA LYS A 101 -26.70 23.27 0.23
C LYS A 101 -25.90 22.37 1.17
N GLY A 102 -25.55 21.17 0.74
CA GLY A 102 -24.87 20.18 1.54
C GLY A 102 -25.57 18.81 1.57
N ARG A 103 -25.04 17.89 2.34
CA ARG A 103 -25.47 16.49 2.39
C ARG A 103 -25.47 15.95 3.82
N LEU A 104 -26.50 15.16 4.16
CA LEU A 104 -26.49 14.28 5.34
C LEU A 104 -25.70 13.01 4.99
N ASP A 105 -24.86 12.55 5.91
CA ASP A 105 -24.23 11.25 5.80
C ASP A 105 -25.09 10.14 6.46
N GLU A 106 -24.61 8.90 6.39
CA GLU A 106 -25.30 7.73 6.94
C GLU A 106 -25.37 7.76 8.49
N SER A 107 -24.51 8.54 9.15
CA SER A 107 -24.53 8.75 10.61
C SER A 107 -25.49 9.86 11.04
N GLY A 108 -26.07 10.60 10.09
CA GLY A 108 -26.93 11.74 10.35
C GLY A 108 -26.17 13.07 10.50
N ASP A 109 -24.87 13.08 10.30
CA ASP A 109 -24.07 14.31 10.33
C ASP A 109 -24.25 15.10 9.03
N PHE A 110 -24.49 16.42 9.17
CA PHE A 110 -24.68 17.30 8.03
C PHE A 110 -23.36 17.94 7.59
N THR A 111 -22.95 17.67 6.35
CA THR A 111 -21.83 18.36 5.70
C THR A 111 -22.37 19.54 4.91
N LYS A 112 -22.03 20.78 5.32
CA LYS A 112 -22.38 22.01 4.61
C LYS A 112 -21.74 22.02 3.22
N GLY A 113 -22.52 22.43 2.19
CA GLY A 113 -22.05 22.56 0.82
C GLY A 113 -21.44 23.92 0.48
N ALA A 114 -21.11 24.09 -0.80
CA ALA A 114 -20.53 25.32 -1.34
C ALA A 114 -21.55 26.42 -1.63
N GLU A 115 -22.84 26.14 -1.53
CA GLU A 115 -23.95 27.07 -1.79
C GLU A 115 -23.85 27.74 -3.18
N LEU A 116 -23.53 26.95 -4.21
CA LEU A 116 -23.51 27.42 -5.60
C LEU A 116 -24.93 27.47 -6.16
N PRO A 117 -25.22 28.41 -7.07
CA PRO A 117 -26.45 28.39 -7.84
C PRO A 117 -26.45 27.23 -8.85
N ASP A 118 -27.62 26.74 -9.23
CA ASP A 118 -27.80 25.55 -10.09
C ASP A 118 -26.99 25.64 -11.41
N ALA A 119 -27.01 26.78 -12.09
CA ALA A 119 -26.21 26.97 -13.30
C ALA A 119 -24.68 26.81 -13.09
N ALA A 120 -24.18 27.18 -11.95
CA ALA A 120 -22.77 26.98 -11.58
C ALA A 120 -22.49 25.50 -11.26
N ILE A 121 -23.40 24.82 -10.56
CA ILE A 121 -23.32 23.39 -10.27
C ILE A 121 -23.27 22.59 -11.57
N GLU A 122 -24.13 22.91 -12.54
CA GLU A 122 -24.14 22.23 -13.85
C GLU A 122 -22.83 22.39 -14.63
N LYS A 123 -22.20 23.58 -14.58
CA LYS A 123 -20.88 23.80 -15.19
C LYS A 123 -19.79 22.95 -14.54
N VAL A 124 -19.79 22.87 -13.22
CA VAL A 124 -18.82 22.03 -12.48
C VAL A 124 -19.03 20.55 -12.79
N LEU A 125 -20.28 20.08 -12.82
CA LEU A 125 -20.61 18.71 -13.18
C LEU A 125 -20.27 18.39 -14.65
N ALA A 126 -20.52 19.33 -15.57
CA ALA A 126 -20.11 19.18 -16.98
C ALA A 126 -18.59 19.00 -17.13
N PHE A 127 -17.80 19.73 -16.32
CA PHE A 127 -16.36 19.53 -16.27
C PHE A 127 -15.99 18.11 -15.80
N THR A 128 -16.58 17.63 -14.71
CA THR A 128 -16.28 16.30 -14.18
C THR A 128 -16.74 15.18 -15.13
N ALA A 129 -17.74 15.44 -15.96
CA ALA A 129 -18.28 14.53 -16.98
C ALA A 129 -17.62 14.68 -18.36
N ALA A 130 -16.62 15.55 -18.51
CA ALA A 130 -15.98 15.82 -19.79
C ALA A 130 -15.10 14.68 -20.34
N GLY A 131 -14.95 13.59 -19.60
CA GLY A 131 -14.28 12.38 -20.06
C GLY A 131 -14.92 11.85 -21.37
N GLY A 132 -14.08 11.52 -22.36
CA GLY A 132 -14.49 10.95 -23.64
C GLY A 132 -14.03 9.50 -23.80
N ALA A 133 -14.30 8.94 -24.97
CA ALA A 133 -13.88 7.57 -25.31
C ALA A 133 -12.34 7.42 -25.35
N ASP A 134 -11.63 8.49 -25.63
CA ASP A 134 -10.17 8.57 -25.67
C ASP A 134 -9.68 9.97 -25.25
N GLY A 135 -8.36 10.16 -25.25
CA GLY A 135 -7.74 11.43 -24.89
C GLY A 135 -8.13 12.58 -25.80
N ALA A 136 -8.28 12.34 -27.09
CA ALA A 136 -8.65 13.37 -28.05
C ALA A 136 -10.10 13.84 -27.83
N ALA A 137 -11.03 12.92 -27.63
CA ALA A 137 -12.42 13.24 -27.29
C ALA A 137 -12.52 13.98 -25.94
N THR A 138 -11.75 13.57 -24.95
CA THR A 138 -11.68 14.25 -23.62
C THR A 138 -11.18 15.70 -23.78
N ILE A 139 -10.11 15.93 -24.56
CA ILE A 139 -9.57 17.26 -24.83
C ILE A 139 -10.61 18.14 -25.57
N ALA A 140 -11.31 17.59 -26.57
CA ALA A 140 -12.37 18.31 -27.26
C ALA A 140 -13.51 18.74 -26.34
N ASN A 141 -13.96 17.85 -25.46
CA ASN A 141 -14.98 18.14 -24.46
C ASN A 141 -14.51 19.22 -23.46
N LEU A 142 -13.25 19.11 -22.95
CA LEU A 142 -12.69 20.12 -22.06
C LEU A 142 -12.56 21.50 -22.72
N ASN A 143 -12.17 21.56 -24.01
CA ASN A 143 -12.16 22.81 -24.77
C ASN A 143 -13.53 23.48 -24.79
N ALA A 144 -14.61 22.71 -25.00
CA ALA A 144 -15.96 23.25 -24.98
C ALA A 144 -16.37 23.79 -23.60
N VAL A 145 -15.93 23.11 -22.51
CA VAL A 145 -16.25 23.51 -21.13
C VAL A 145 -15.55 24.81 -20.73
N VAL A 146 -14.30 25.03 -21.18
CA VAL A 146 -13.50 26.22 -20.80
C VAL A 146 -13.50 27.32 -21.86
N ALA A 147 -14.26 27.18 -22.92
CA ALA A 147 -14.28 28.14 -24.05
C ALA A 147 -14.50 29.59 -23.56
N GLY A 148 -13.61 30.48 -23.99
CA GLY A 148 -13.61 31.90 -23.60
C GLY A 148 -12.89 32.20 -22.28
N ASN A 149 -12.32 31.19 -21.58
CA ASN A 149 -11.46 31.41 -20.44
C ASN A 149 -10.00 31.09 -20.79
N ALA A 150 -9.15 32.11 -20.90
CA ALA A 150 -7.77 32.00 -21.37
C ALA A 150 -6.92 31.00 -20.52
N LYS A 151 -7.15 30.99 -19.21
CA LYS A 151 -6.42 30.08 -18.26
C LYS A 151 -6.85 28.64 -18.44
N GLY A 152 -8.16 28.40 -18.59
CA GLY A 152 -8.70 27.09 -18.87
C GLY A 152 -8.22 26.54 -20.21
N GLU A 153 -8.26 27.37 -21.25
CA GLU A 153 -7.77 27.03 -22.60
C GLU A 153 -6.26 26.72 -22.61
N GLU A 154 -5.46 27.46 -21.83
CA GLU A 154 -4.03 27.15 -21.62
C GLU A 154 -3.86 25.75 -21.02
N GLY A 155 -4.61 25.42 -19.97
CA GLY A 155 -4.57 24.11 -19.36
C GLY A 155 -4.95 22.97 -20.29
N VAL A 156 -5.94 23.19 -21.18
CA VAL A 156 -6.32 22.19 -22.19
C VAL A 156 -5.24 22.03 -23.26
N ARG A 157 -4.58 23.11 -23.68
CA ARG A 157 -3.42 23.01 -24.60
C ARG A 157 -2.29 22.20 -23.98
N GLU A 158 -1.96 22.44 -22.71
CA GLU A 158 -0.96 21.65 -22.00
C GLU A 158 -1.31 20.15 -21.94
N LEU A 159 -2.58 19.81 -21.70
CA LEU A 159 -3.04 18.41 -21.75
C LEU A 159 -2.93 17.81 -23.16
N ALA A 160 -3.22 18.61 -24.22
CA ALA A 160 -3.07 18.16 -25.60
C ALA A 160 -1.60 17.88 -25.95
N ASP A 161 -0.68 18.73 -25.52
CA ASP A 161 0.75 18.54 -25.71
C ASP A 161 1.23 17.28 -24.98
N MET A 162 0.80 17.06 -23.73
CA MET A 162 1.10 15.84 -22.98
C MET A 162 0.54 14.59 -23.68
N GLN A 163 -0.69 14.64 -24.19
CA GLN A 163 -1.31 13.53 -24.93
C GLN A 163 -0.47 13.16 -26.16
N ALA A 164 0.01 14.15 -26.92
CA ALA A 164 0.89 13.90 -28.06
C ALA A 164 2.21 13.21 -27.66
N LEU A 165 2.78 13.60 -26.51
CA LEU A 165 3.98 12.97 -25.96
C LEU A 165 3.71 11.53 -25.51
N PHE A 166 2.57 11.26 -24.89
CA PHE A 166 2.17 9.89 -24.51
C PHE A 166 2.01 8.99 -25.73
N GLN A 167 1.40 9.51 -26.80
CA GLN A 167 1.26 8.78 -28.07
C GLN A 167 2.62 8.48 -28.69
N ALA A 168 3.47 9.50 -28.83
CA ALA A 168 4.81 9.33 -29.37
C ALA A 168 5.69 8.36 -28.59
N GLY A 169 5.53 8.31 -27.25
CA GLY A 169 6.23 7.40 -26.36
C GLY A 169 5.61 5.99 -26.25
N GLY A 170 4.44 5.75 -26.85
CA GLY A 170 3.73 4.47 -26.74
C GLY A 170 3.10 4.21 -25.35
N TYR A 171 2.69 5.28 -24.64
CA TYR A 171 2.06 5.21 -23.32
C TYR A 171 0.53 5.28 -23.39
N GLU A 172 -0.06 5.23 -24.57
CA GLU A 172 -1.51 5.16 -24.73
C GLU A 172 -2.10 3.96 -23.98
N GLY A 173 -3.26 4.18 -23.36
CA GLY A 173 -3.88 3.15 -22.51
C GLY A 173 -3.30 3.00 -21.12
N ARG A 174 -2.04 3.44 -20.86
CA ARG A 174 -1.41 3.47 -19.54
C ARG A 174 -1.55 4.82 -18.84
N VAL A 175 -1.49 5.90 -19.62
CA VAL A 175 -1.69 7.28 -19.16
C VAL A 175 -2.95 7.81 -19.83
N LYS A 176 -3.88 8.35 -19.05
CA LYS A 176 -5.20 8.80 -19.52
C LYS A 176 -5.49 10.20 -19.02
N ILE A 177 -6.00 11.06 -19.89
CA ILE A 177 -6.53 12.36 -19.47
C ILE A 177 -7.89 12.11 -18.82
N ASP A 178 -8.04 12.56 -17.57
CA ASP A 178 -9.21 12.32 -16.76
C ASP A 178 -9.60 13.55 -15.94
N PRO A 179 -10.70 14.22 -16.30
CA PRO A 179 -11.15 15.43 -15.60
C PRO A 179 -11.53 15.22 -14.14
N SER A 180 -11.79 13.98 -13.72
CA SER A 180 -12.17 13.68 -12.33
C SER A 180 -11.00 13.77 -11.35
N VAL A 181 -9.75 13.79 -11.85
CA VAL A 181 -8.57 13.94 -10.99
C VAL A 181 -8.44 15.38 -10.52
N VAL A 182 -8.75 15.61 -9.25
CA VAL A 182 -8.65 16.91 -8.57
C VAL A 182 -7.72 16.76 -7.38
N ARG A 183 -6.42 16.77 -7.64
CA ARG A 183 -5.39 16.61 -6.62
C ARG A 183 -4.74 17.92 -6.22
N GLY A 184 -4.15 17.94 -5.01
CA GLY A 184 -3.30 19.03 -4.53
C GLY A 184 -4.03 20.36 -4.44
N LEU A 185 -5.02 20.44 -3.57
CA LEU A 185 -5.97 21.55 -3.47
C LEU A 185 -5.34 22.96 -3.31
N GLU A 186 -4.09 23.03 -2.86
CA GLU A 186 -3.52 24.32 -2.44
C GLU A 186 -2.21 24.73 -3.13
N TYR A 187 -1.45 23.82 -3.74
CA TYR A 187 -0.10 24.16 -4.21
C TYR A 187 0.24 23.80 -5.67
N TYR A 188 -0.56 22.97 -6.35
CA TYR A 188 -0.33 22.66 -7.75
C TYR A 188 -0.76 23.80 -8.67
N THR A 189 0.06 24.06 -9.68
CA THR A 189 -0.06 25.21 -10.61
C THR A 189 -0.35 24.85 -12.06
N GLY A 190 -0.31 23.57 -12.40
CA GLY A 190 -0.45 23.04 -13.75
C GLY A 190 -0.97 21.61 -13.78
N PRO A 191 -0.37 20.70 -14.58
CA PRO A 191 -0.72 19.29 -14.61
C PRO A 191 -0.73 18.65 -13.24
N VAL A 192 -1.70 17.77 -13.00
CA VAL A 192 -1.83 16.93 -11.82
C VAL A 192 -2.08 15.50 -12.24
N PHE A 193 -1.54 14.54 -11.53
CA PHE A 193 -1.63 13.14 -11.92
C PHE A 193 -1.74 12.19 -10.74
N GLU A 194 -2.32 11.03 -10.99
CA GLU A 194 -2.60 10.01 -10.01
C GLU A 194 -2.35 8.63 -10.57
N ALA A 195 -1.63 7.79 -9.84
CA ALA A 195 -1.47 6.38 -10.12
C ALA A 195 -2.55 5.59 -9.38
N GLU A 196 -3.48 5.01 -10.12
CA GLU A 196 -4.58 4.22 -9.59
C GLU A 196 -4.41 2.75 -9.97
N LEU A 197 -4.61 1.85 -9.00
CA LEU A 197 -4.69 0.41 -9.24
C LEU A 197 -6.14 0.03 -9.58
N GLN A 198 -6.31 -0.70 -10.69
CA GLN A 198 -7.61 -1.04 -11.28
C GLN A 198 -8.04 -2.49 -11.03
N PHE A 199 -7.40 -3.19 -10.09
CA PHE A 199 -7.80 -4.52 -9.69
C PHE A 199 -8.45 -4.53 -8.31
N ASP A 200 -9.31 -5.51 -8.12
CA ASP A 200 -9.98 -5.75 -6.84
C ASP A 200 -9.11 -6.62 -5.94
N VAL A 201 -9.15 -6.32 -4.66
CA VAL A 201 -8.48 -7.08 -3.61
C VAL A 201 -9.53 -7.66 -2.68
N ILE A 202 -9.38 -8.92 -2.31
CA ILE A 202 -10.18 -9.54 -1.24
C ILE A 202 -9.47 -9.25 0.09
N ASN A 203 -10.15 -8.56 1.01
CA ASN A 203 -9.61 -8.32 2.36
C ASN A 203 -9.71 -9.57 3.24
N GLU A 204 -9.19 -9.50 4.47
CA GLU A 204 -9.20 -10.60 5.44
C GLU A 204 -10.62 -11.06 5.82
N ASP A 205 -11.64 -10.19 5.64
CA ASP A 205 -13.06 -10.47 5.87
C ASP A 205 -13.76 -11.08 4.64
N GLY A 206 -13.04 -11.36 3.57
CA GLY A 206 -13.57 -11.91 2.31
C GLY A 206 -14.34 -10.89 1.46
N GLN A 207 -14.24 -9.60 1.75
CA GLN A 207 -14.92 -8.54 1.01
C GLN A 207 -14.04 -8.01 -0.12
N LYS A 208 -14.66 -7.71 -1.25
CA LYS A 208 -14.03 -7.08 -2.40
C LYS A 208 -13.75 -5.60 -2.10
N VAL A 209 -12.51 -5.20 -2.15
CA VAL A 209 -12.05 -3.83 -1.90
C VAL A 209 -11.29 -3.29 -3.10
N VAL A 210 -11.70 -2.12 -3.59
CA VAL A 210 -10.93 -1.39 -4.60
C VAL A 210 -9.70 -0.79 -3.94
N PHE A 211 -8.52 -1.07 -4.45
CA PHE A 211 -7.28 -0.56 -3.87
C PHE A 211 -7.10 0.93 -4.10
N GLY A 212 -7.46 1.41 -5.29
CA GLY A 212 -7.44 2.81 -5.69
C GLY A 212 -6.03 3.41 -5.80
N SER A 213 -5.89 4.68 -5.45
CA SER A 213 -4.66 5.45 -5.61
C SER A 213 -3.49 4.92 -4.77
N VAL A 214 -2.33 4.73 -5.39
CA VAL A 214 -1.06 4.36 -4.75
C VAL A 214 -0.01 5.46 -4.82
N GLY A 215 -0.20 6.46 -5.67
CA GLY A 215 0.69 7.58 -5.83
C GLY A 215 0.03 8.75 -6.53
N GLY A 216 0.68 9.89 -6.54
CA GLY A 216 0.20 11.06 -7.24
C GLY A 216 1.21 12.19 -7.22
N GLY A 217 0.98 13.19 -8.05
CA GLY A 217 1.90 14.30 -8.22
C GLY A 217 1.30 15.44 -9.02
N GLY A 218 2.16 16.35 -9.45
CA GLY A 218 1.81 17.46 -10.29
C GLY A 218 2.88 18.55 -10.32
N ARG A 219 2.59 19.62 -11.08
CA ARG A 219 3.42 20.83 -11.18
C ARG A 219 3.19 21.75 -9.99
N TYR A 220 4.27 22.23 -9.38
CA TYR A 220 4.24 23.05 -8.16
C TYR A 220 5.26 24.21 -8.21
N ASP A 221 5.17 25.06 -9.19
CA ASP A 221 6.13 26.14 -9.48
C ASP A 221 6.31 27.15 -8.32
N GLY A 222 5.32 27.30 -7.46
CA GLY A 222 5.38 28.20 -6.31
C GLY A 222 6.15 27.68 -5.09
N LEU A 223 6.45 26.37 -5.00
CA LEU A 223 7.01 25.78 -3.78
C LEU A 223 8.49 26.11 -3.63
N VAL A 224 9.28 25.87 -4.67
CA VAL A 224 10.73 26.15 -4.66
C VAL A 224 11.01 27.64 -4.62
N SER A 225 10.17 28.45 -5.25
CA SER A 225 10.25 29.90 -5.28
C SER A 225 10.24 30.53 -3.88
N ARG A 226 9.58 29.92 -2.90
CA ARG A 226 9.55 30.40 -1.49
C ARG A 226 10.93 30.43 -0.86
N PHE A 227 11.87 29.61 -1.33
CA PHE A 227 13.21 29.49 -0.80
C PHE A 227 14.27 30.26 -1.64
N ARG A 228 13.94 30.51 -2.92
CA ARG A 228 14.89 31.15 -3.87
C ARG A 228 14.61 32.61 -4.17
N GLY A 229 13.38 33.07 -3.97
CA GLY A 229 12.96 34.43 -4.31
C GLY A 229 12.77 34.71 -5.81
N GLU A 230 12.94 33.68 -6.65
CA GLU A 230 12.69 33.73 -8.10
C GLU A 230 11.79 32.54 -8.50
N PRO A 231 11.01 32.65 -9.60
CA PRO A 231 10.21 31.53 -10.09
C PRO A 231 11.09 30.33 -10.48
N VAL A 232 10.82 29.17 -9.91
CA VAL A 232 11.52 27.92 -10.25
C VAL A 232 10.47 26.87 -10.58
N PRO A 233 10.27 26.54 -11.86
CA PRO A 233 9.34 25.50 -12.27
C PRO A 233 9.74 24.15 -11.67
N ALA A 234 8.75 23.41 -11.16
CA ALA A 234 8.99 22.09 -10.63
C ALA A 234 7.76 21.20 -10.80
N THR A 235 8.00 19.93 -11.07
CA THR A 235 6.99 18.89 -11.16
C THR A 235 7.55 17.60 -10.59
N GLY A 236 6.70 16.76 -10.00
CA GLY A 236 7.15 15.51 -9.43
C GLY A 236 5.99 14.66 -8.95
N PHE A 237 6.32 13.43 -8.48
CA PHE A 237 5.34 12.52 -7.94
C PHE A 237 5.87 11.79 -6.71
N SER A 238 4.92 11.31 -5.91
CA SER A 238 5.16 10.44 -4.76
C SER A 238 4.37 9.15 -4.89
N ILE A 239 5.00 8.01 -4.61
CA ILE A 239 4.34 6.71 -4.47
C ILE A 239 4.44 6.27 -3.01
N GLY A 240 3.31 5.91 -2.40
CA GLY A 240 3.26 5.37 -1.04
C GLY A 240 3.80 3.94 -0.99
N VAL A 241 5.05 3.75 -0.53
CA VAL A 241 5.73 2.44 -0.53
C VAL A 241 4.95 1.39 0.25
N SER A 242 4.47 1.72 1.46
CA SER A 242 3.70 0.78 2.28
C SER A 242 2.40 0.34 1.59
N ARG A 243 1.73 1.29 0.91
CA ARG A 243 0.49 1.02 0.19
C ARG A 243 0.74 0.15 -1.04
N LEU A 244 1.76 0.48 -1.83
CA LEU A 244 2.17 -0.30 -2.99
C LEU A 244 2.61 -1.71 -2.60
N MET A 245 3.39 -1.84 -1.51
CA MET A 245 3.80 -3.15 -0.99
C MET A 245 2.60 -4.01 -0.58
N THR A 246 1.58 -3.42 0.05
CA THR A 246 0.33 -4.14 0.39
C THR A 246 -0.39 -4.62 -0.88
N ALA A 247 -0.44 -3.80 -1.93
CA ALA A 247 -1.03 -4.18 -3.22
C ALA A 247 -0.26 -5.34 -3.87
N LEU A 248 1.07 -5.26 -3.92
CA LEU A 248 1.93 -6.31 -4.48
C LEU A 248 1.83 -7.62 -3.69
N LYS A 249 1.70 -7.55 -2.36
CA LYS A 249 1.44 -8.72 -1.52
C LYS A 249 0.12 -9.39 -1.90
N ASN A 250 -0.94 -8.61 -2.05
CA ASN A 250 -2.26 -9.11 -2.41
C ASN A 250 -2.31 -9.72 -3.82
N LEU A 251 -1.48 -9.23 -4.74
CA LEU A 251 -1.29 -9.80 -6.08
C LEU A 251 -0.38 -11.04 -6.10
N GLY A 252 0.16 -11.48 -4.95
CA GLY A 252 1.13 -12.56 -4.89
C GLY A 252 2.45 -12.25 -5.61
N LYS A 253 2.75 -10.97 -5.87
CA LYS A 253 3.96 -10.51 -6.57
C LYS A 253 5.14 -10.28 -5.64
N LEU A 254 4.89 -10.14 -4.35
CA LEU A 254 5.96 -10.15 -3.36
C LEU A 254 6.19 -11.60 -2.91
N ASP A 255 7.44 -12.02 -3.00
CA ASP A 255 7.90 -13.21 -2.29
C ASP A 255 7.97 -12.86 -0.79
N VAL A 256 6.81 -12.80 -0.16
CA VAL A 256 6.70 -12.78 1.29
C VAL A 256 6.93 -14.22 1.76
N SER A 257 8.17 -14.68 1.68
CA SER A 257 8.59 -15.79 2.53
C SER A 257 8.30 -15.32 3.95
N ASP A 258 7.34 -15.99 4.60
CA ASP A 258 7.03 -15.71 6.00
C ASP A 258 8.34 -15.68 6.76
N THR A 259 8.63 -14.55 7.40
CA THR A 259 9.84 -14.42 8.20
C THR A 259 9.75 -15.49 9.28
N VAL A 260 10.52 -16.55 9.15
CA VAL A 260 10.54 -17.65 10.12
C VAL A 260 10.77 -17.07 11.51
N GLY A 261 9.90 -17.35 12.45
CA GLY A 261 10.05 -16.92 13.83
C GLY A 261 11.36 -17.41 14.45
N PRO A 262 11.79 -16.88 15.59
CA PRO A 262 12.99 -17.37 16.26
C PRO A 262 12.75 -18.74 16.90
N VAL A 263 13.76 -19.58 16.93
CA VAL A 263 13.79 -20.76 17.82
C VAL A 263 13.72 -20.28 19.26
N VAL A 264 12.81 -20.84 20.07
CA VAL A 264 12.66 -20.41 21.46
C VAL A 264 13.25 -21.47 22.39
N VAL A 265 14.26 -21.09 23.18
CA VAL A 265 14.79 -21.90 24.26
C VAL A 265 13.96 -21.67 25.51
N LEU A 266 13.30 -22.73 25.99
CA LEU A 266 12.47 -22.67 27.19
C LEU A 266 13.34 -22.65 28.45
N VAL A 267 12.88 -21.93 29.48
CA VAL A 267 13.54 -21.84 30.79
C VAL A 267 12.77 -22.72 31.79
N MET A 268 13.34 -23.89 32.09
CA MET A 268 12.76 -24.84 33.04
C MET A 268 13.22 -24.54 34.48
N ASP A 269 14.51 -24.27 34.67
CA ASP A 269 15.14 -23.92 35.94
C ASP A 269 15.62 -22.45 35.92
N LYS A 270 15.54 -21.75 37.06
CA LYS A 270 15.81 -20.32 37.15
C LYS A 270 17.07 -19.94 37.92
N ASP A 271 17.83 -20.93 38.35
CA ASP A 271 19.14 -20.68 38.95
C ASP A 271 20.14 -20.15 37.90
N ALA A 272 21.16 -19.44 38.38
CA ALA A 272 22.12 -18.76 37.50
C ALA A 272 22.88 -19.72 36.57
N ALA A 273 23.18 -20.94 37.02
CA ALA A 273 23.89 -21.92 36.22
C ALA A 273 23.02 -22.44 35.05
N SER A 274 21.75 -22.73 35.31
CA SER A 274 20.77 -23.17 34.31
C SER A 274 20.49 -22.04 33.31
N LEU A 275 20.27 -20.81 33.76
CA LEU A 275 20.10 -19.65 32.89
C LEU A 275 21.32 -19.43 31.99
N GLY A 276 22.54 -19.61 32.53
CA GLY A 276 23.79 -19.53 31.73
C GLY A 276 23.85 -20.58 30.62
N ARG A 277 23.38 -21.80 30.84
CA ARG A 277 23.29 -22.86 29.83
C ARG A 277 22.27 -22.51 28.72
N TYR A 278 21.08 -22.10 29.10
CA TYR A 278 20.07 -21.69 28.10
C TYR A 278 20.57 -20.52 27.27
N GLN A 279 21.24 -19.56 27.89
CA GLN A 279 21.85 -18.44 27.17
C GLN A 279 22.94 -18.90 26.20
N LYS A 280 23.73 -19.91 26.60
CA LYS A 280 24.75 -20.53 25.75
C LYS A 280 24.11 -21.20 24.53
N MET A 281 23.04 -21.98 24.70
CA MET A 281 22.30 -22.59 23.60
C MET A 281 21.79 -21.54 22.60
N VAL A 282 21.22 -20.43 23.10
CA VAL A 282 20.80 -19.31 22.25
C VAL A 282 22.00 -18.69 21.51
N SER A 283 23.14 -18.54 22.20
CA SER A 283 24.35 -18.00 21.59
C SER A 283 24.86 -18.90 20.46
N ASP A 284 24.92 -20.20 20.69
CA ASP A 284 25.41 -21.19 19.74
C ASP A 284 24.52 -21.21 18.47
N LEU A 285 23.19 -21.16 18.64
CA LEU A 285 22.25 -21.05 17.53
C LEU A 285 22.44 -19.74 16.75
N ARG A 286 22.59 -18.61 17.44
CA ARG A 286 22.81 -17.30 16.78
C ARG A 286 24.13 -17.24 16.03
N GLN A 287 25.20 -17.78 16.60
CA GLN A 287 26.51 -17.86 15.92
C GLN A 287 26.44 -18.73 14.67
N ALA A 288 25.58 -19.73 14.65
CA ALA A 288 25.29 -20.56 13.50
C ALA A 288 24.35 -19.89 12.46
N GLY A 289 23.99 -18.61 12.64
CA GLY A 289 23.08 -17.86 11.77
C GLY A 289 21.60 -18.18 11.97
N ILE A 290 21.24 -18.91 13.03
CA ILE A 290 19.86 -19.28 13.35
C ILE A 290 19.26 -18.22 14.29
N ARG A 291 18.11 -17.66 13.93
CA ARG A 291 17.37 -16.76 14.83
C ARG A 291 16.90 -17.52 16.06
N ALA A 292 17.33 -17.13 17.22
CA ALA A 292 16.99 -17.79 18.48
C ALA A 292 16.80 -16.79 19.62
N GLU A 293 15.95 -17.12 20.58
CA GLU A 293 15.74 -16.33 21.79
C GLU A 293 15.47 -17.25 22.99
N MET A 294 15.84 -16.78 24.17
CA MET A 294 15.50 -17.43 25.45
C MET A 294 14.21 -16.82 25.98
N TYR A 295 13.34 -17.63 26.56
CA TYR A 295 12.20 -17.10 27.29
C TYR A 295 12.64 -16.38 28.56
N VAL A 296 12.39 -15.09 28.67
CA VAL A 296 12.82 -14.27 29.82
C VAL A 296 11.73 -14.03 30.86
N GLY A 297 10.53 -14.57 30.66
CA GLY A 297 9.39 -14.41 31.57
C GLY A 297 9.46 -15.36 32.79
N GLY A 298 8.65 -15.06 33.80
CA GLY A 298 8.57 -15.85 35.02
C GLY A 298 7.64 -17.06 35.00
N SER A 299 6.95 -17.34 33.88
CA SER A 299 5.86 -18.33 33.82
C SER A 299 6.36 -19.76 33.55
N GLY A 300 5.50 -20.75 33.89
CA GLY A 300 5.79 -22.17 33.65
C GLY A 300 5.65 -22.59 32.16
N MET A 301 6.00 -23.84 31.88
CA MET A 301 6.12 -24.41 30.53
C MET A 301 4.93 -24.15 29.62
N LYS A 302 3.69 -24.27 30.08
CA LYS A 302 2.49 -24.03 29.27
C LYS A 302 2.42 -22.61 28.71
N ALA A 303 2.81 -21.62 29.52
CA ALA A 303 2.83 -20.21 29.08
C ALA A 303 4.00 -19.93 28.13
N GLN A 304 5.14 -20.58 28.33
CA GLN A 304 6.32 -20.50 27.46
C GLN A 304 6.01 -21.10 26.08
N MET A 305 5.31 -22.24 26.02
CA MET A 305 4.85 -22.82 24.75
C MET A 305 3.89 -21.89 24.01
N LYS A 306 2.93 -21.29 24.73
CA LYS A 306 2.03 -20.29 24.14
C LYS A 306 2.78 -19.03 23.66
N TYR A 307 3.86 -18.65 24.34
CA TYR A 307 4.74 -17.58 23.87
C TYR A 307 5.42 -17.96 22.56
N ALA A 308 6.02 -19.16 22.48
CA ALA A 308 6.64 -19.65 21.24
C ALA A 308 5.66 -19.70 20.07
N ASP A 309 4.42 -20.15 20.30
CA ASP A 309 3.36 -20.11 19.30
C ASP A 309 3.05 -18.69 18.78
N ARG A 310 2.95 -17.71 19.68
CA ARG A 310 2.71 -16.30 19.30
C ARG A 310 3.88 -15.65 18.57
N ARG A 311 5.07 -16.21 18.73
CA ARG A 311 6.30 -15.78 18.04
C ARG A 311 6.47 -16.47 16.69
N ASP A 312 5.52 -17.33 16.30
CA ASP A 312 5.63 -18.19 15.12
C ASP A 312 6.95 -18.96 15.10
N ALA A 313 7.35 -19.44 16.30
CA ALA A 313 8.59 -20.19 16.45
C ALA A 313 8.52 -21.50 15.66
N PRO A 314 9.54 -21.83 14.85
CA PRO A 314 9.59 -23.08 14.09
C PRO A 314 9.73 -24.29 15.01
N CYS A 315 10.48 -24.15 16.08
CA CYS A 315 10.67 -25.17 17.11
C CYS A 315 11.02 -24.54 18.46
N VAL A 316 10.90 -25.32 19.51
CA VAL A 316 11.36 -24.98 20.85
C VAL A 316 12.42 -25.97 21.34
N VAL A 317 13.37 -25.47 22.12
CA VAL A 317 14.41 -26.25 22.79
C VAL A 317 14.05 -26.37 24.27
N ILE A 318 14.07 -27.59 24.79
CA ILE A 318 13.69 -27.93 26.16
C ILE A 318 14.82 -28.68 26.81
N GLN A 319 15.29 -28.23 27.98
CA GLN A 319 16.22 -28.95 28.81
C GLN A 319 15.82 -28.81 30.28
N GLY A 320 15.28 -29.86 30.85
CA GLY A 320 15.06 -29.97 32.30
C GLY A 320 16.24 -30.64 33.01
N SER A 321 16.07 -30.96 34.28
CA SER A 321 17.12 -31.61 35.11
C SER A 321 17.55 -32.98 34.57
N GLN A 322 16.59 -33.77 34.05
CA GLN A 322 16.88 -35.11 33.52
C GLN A 322 17.70 -35.05 32.23
N GLU A 323 17.29 -34.20 31.27
CA GLU A 323 18.01 -34.00 30.03
C GLU A 323 19.41 -33.44 30.29
N ARG A 324 19.54 -32.54 31.27
CA ARG A 324 20.82 -31.97 31.68
C ARG A 324 21.77 -33.02 32.22
N GLU A 325 21.31 -33.92 33.09
CA GLU A 325 22.10 -35.02 33.63
C GLU A 325 22.57 -36.00 32.56
N ALA A 326 21.74 -36.23 31.53
CA ALA A 326 22.07 -37.05 30.38
C ALA A 326 22.95 -36.32 29.34
N GLY A 327 23.17 -34.99 29.47
CA GLY A 327 23.86 -34.19 28.49
C GLY A 327 23.06 -34.00 27.20
N GLU A 328 21.73 -34.03 27.29
CA GLU A 328 20.79 -34.03 26.19
C GLU A 328 19.92 -32.77 26.19
N VAL A 329 19.28 -32.50 25.01
CA VAL A 329 18.22 -31.52 24.83
C VAL A 329 17.09 -32.13 24.03
N GLN A 330 15.89 -31.73 24.34
CA GLN A 330 14.72 -32.07 23.52
C GLN A 330 14.40 -30.89 22.60
N ILE A 331 14.09 -31.17 21.34
CA ILE A 331 13.66 -30.19 20.34
C ILE A 331 12.28 -30.61 19.87
N LYS A 332 11.32 -29.71 20.00
CA LYS A 332 9.96 -29.92 19.52
C LYS A 332 9.69 -29.03 18.32
N ASP A 333 9.41 -29.65 17.16
CA ASP A 333 8.95 -28.99 15.95
C ASP A 333 7.49 -28.54 16.15
N LEU A 334 7.24 -27.23 16.12
CA LEU A 334 5.91 -26.67 16.35
C LEU A 334 5.06 -26.69 15.09
N ILE A 335 5.64 -26.65 13.91
CA ILE A 335 4.95 -26.66 12.63
C ILE A 335 4.43 -28.08 12.34
N GLU A 336 5.33 -29.06 12.41
CA GLU A 336 4.94 -30.47 12.25
C GLU A 336 4.01 -30.92 13.38
N GLY A 337 4.24 -30.45 14.59
CA GLY A 337 3.33 -30.68 15.71
C GLY A 337 1.91 -30.20 15.46
N LYS A 338 1.72 -29.02 14.86
CA LYS A 338 0.41 -28.50 14.48
C LYS A 338 -0.22 -29.35 13.37
N ARG A 339 0.57 -29.77 12.38
CA ARG A 339 0.09 -30.61 11.27
C ARG A 339 -0.42 -31.95 11.79
N LEU A 340 0.38 -32.64 12.58
CA LEU A 340 0.01 -33.94 13.15
C LEU A 340 -1.16 -33.83 14.14
N SER A 341 -1.28 -32.72 14.88
CA SER A 341 -2.42 -32.54 15.80
C SER A 341 -3.77 -32.39 15.10
N ALA A 342 -3.77 -31.95 13.84
CA ALA A 342 -5.00 -31.87 13.03
C ALA A 342 -5.44 -33.24 12.54
N GLU A 343 -4.57 -34.25 12.50
CA GLU A 343 -4.82 -35.60 12.04
C GLU A 343 -5.18 -36.59 13.19
N ILE A 344 -4.88 -36.22 14.45
CA ILE A 344 -5.09 -37.07 15.64
C ILE A 344 -6.26 -36.53 16.46
N GLU A 345 -7.37 -37.26 16.48
CA GLU A 345 -8.58 -36.88 17.23
C GLU A 345 -8.49 -37.17 18.74
N ASP A 346 -7.57 -38.06 19.19
CA ASP A 346 -7.45 -38.47 20.59
C ASP A 346 -6.28 -37.79 21.32
N ASN A 347 -6.64 -36.96 22.30
CA ASN A 347 -5.69 -36.22 23.14
C ASN A 347 -4.77 -37.09 24.02
N ALA A 348 -5.17 -38.34 24.35
CA ALA A 348 -4.35 -39.25 25.17
C ALA A 348 -3.19 -39.81 24.34
N THR A 349 -3.50 -40.32 23.15
CA THR A 349 -2.52 -40.81 22.15
C THR A 349 -1.52 -39.73 21.76
N TRP A 350 -1.98 -38.48 21.60
CA TRP A 350 -1.11 -37.32 21.35
C TRP A 350 -0.07 -37.08 22.42
N ARG A 351 -0.48 -37.18 23.70
CA ARG A 351 0.43 -36.95 24.85
C ARG A 351 1.46 -38.03 25.03
N GLU A 352 1.10 -39.28 24.73
CA GLU A 352 2.00 -40.44 24.89
C GLU A 352 3.01 -40.52 23.74
N SER A 353 2.61 -40.30 22.52
CA SER A 353 3.47 -40.40 21.31
C SER A 353 4.46 -39.24 21.16
N ARG A 354 4.19 -38.08 21.79
CA ARG A 354 4.98 -36.83 21.63
C ARG A 354 5.44 -36.59 20.18
N PRO A 355 4.53 -36.59 19.21
CA PRO A 355 4.89 -36.47 17.82
C PRO A 355 5.63 -35.17 17.59
N ALA A 356 6.57 -35.16 16.63
CA ALA A 356 7.42 -34.00 16.28
C ALA A 356 8.36 -33.53 17.41
N GLN A 357 8.77 -34.42 18.32
CA GLN A 357 9.76 -34.14 19.35
C GLN A 357 10.94 -35.14 19.25
N ILE A 358 12.16 -34.60 19.19
CA ILE A 358 13.40 -35.39 19.13
C ILE A 358 14.28 -35.08 20.34
N THR A 359 15.08 -36.06 20.75
CA THR A 359 16.11 -35.89 21.79
C THR A 359 17.46 -36.04 21.13
N VAL A 360 18.36 -35.09 21.38
CA VAL A 360 19.71 -35.10 20.83
C VAL A 360 20.73 -34.73 21.93
N GLN A 361 21.99 -35.11 21.76
CA GLN A 361 23.06 -34.62 22.61
C GLN A 361 23.17 -33.09 22.48
N GLU A 362 23.42 -32.37 23.59
CA GLU A 362 23.51 -30.91 23.62
C GLU A 362 24.46 -30.34 22.54
N LYS A 363 25.61 -31.00 22.31
CA LYS A 363 26.55 -30.64 21.25
C LYS A 363 26.00 -30.76 19.83
N GLY A 364 24.92 -31.52 19.62
CA GLY A 364 24.23 -31.68 18.32
C GLY A 364 23.08 -30.73 18.13
N LEU A 365 22.79 -29.83 19.09
CA LEU A 365 21.65 -28.92 19.05
C LEU A 365 21.54 -28.11 17.73
N VAL A 366 22.64 -27.49 17.34
CA VAL A 366 22.67 -26.60 16.15
C VAL A 366 22.32 -27.36 14.89
N GLU A 367 22.90 -28.55 14.71
CA GLU A 367 22.66 -29.36 13.49
C GLU A 367 21.23 -29.89 13.44
N ALA A 368 20.71 -30.40 14.55
CA ALA A 368 19.33 -30.87 14.64
C ALA A 368 18.31 -29.75 14.34
N VAL A 369 18.57 -28.55 14.84
CA VAL A 369 17.70 -27.40 14.53
C VAL A 369 17.80 -27.02 13.04
N ARG A 370 19.00 -27.07 12.42
CA ARG A 370 19.15 -26.83 10.97
C ARG A 370 18.36 -27.83 10.14
N GLU A 371 18.39 -29.10 10.49
CA GLU A 371 17.65 -30.15 9.79
C GLU A 371 16.13 -29.90 9.84
N ILE A 372 15.60 -29.53 11.01
CA ILE A 372 14.19 -29.16 11.17
C ILE A 372 13.85 -27.95 10.30
N LEU A 373 14.64 -26.89 10.37
CA LEU A 373 14.39 -25.67 9.58
C LEU A 373 14.48 -25.94 8.07
N ALA A 374 15.41 -26.79 7.63
CA ALA A 374 15.56 -27.17 6.23
C ALA A 374 14.36 -28.02 5.74
N ALA A 375 13.86 -28.94 6.56
CA ALA A 375 12.67 -29.72 6.26
C ALA A 375 11.44 -28.79 6.08
N GLN A 376 11.20 -27.94 7.06
CA GLN A 376 10.11 -26.95 7.00
C GLN A 376 10.22 -25.99 5.80
N ALA A 377 11.44 -25.62 5.39
CA ALA A 377 11.65 -24.79 4.21
C ALA A 377 11.28 -25.53 2.92
N ARG A 378 11.60 -26.81 2.80
CA ARG A 378 11.18 -27.66 1.67
C ARG A 378 9.66 -27.78 1.58
N ASP A 379 9.00 -28.07 2.70
CA ASP A 379 7.54 -28.21 2.75
C ASP A 379 6.83 -26.90 2.34
N ARG A 380 7.32 -25.75 2.81
CA ARG A 380 6.80 -24.44 2.39
C ARG A 380 6.98 -24.19 0.89
N ALA A 381 8.13 -24.56 0.33
CA ALA A 381 8.40 -24.40 -1.10
C ALA A 381 7.47 -25.27 -1.96
N GLU A 382 7.23 -26.51 -1.54
CA GLU A 382 6.30 -27.43 -2.22
C GLU A 382 4.86 -26.92 -2.17
N GLN A 383 4.40 -26.45 -1.02
CA GLN A 383 3.07 -25.86 -0.87
C GLN A 383 2.90 -24.60 -1.72
N ALA A 384 3.91 -23.74 -1.79
CA ALA A 384 3.89 -22.55 -2.64
C ALA A 384 3.82 -22.91 -4.13
N GLN A 385 4.53 -23.97 -4.57
CA GLN A 385 4.45 -24.46 -5.95
C GLN A 385 3.08 -25.07 -6.27
N ALA A 386 2.49 -25.82 -5.34
CA ALA A 386 1.17 -26.39 -5.50
C ALA A 386 0.10 -25.30 -5.68
N ARG A 387 0.12 -24.27 -4.83
CA ARG A 387 -0.79 -23.10 -4.96
C ARG A 387 -0.67 -22.42 -6.33
N LYS A 388 0.56 -22.18 -6.80
CA LYS A 388 0.80 -21.58 -8.13
C LYS A 388 0.30 -22.46 -9.29
N ARG A 389 0.26 -23.78 -9.13
CA ARG A 389 -0.31 -24.69 -10.13
C ARG A 389 -1.83 -24.61 -10.16
N ASP A 390 -2.48 -24.59 -9.00
CA ASP A 390 -3.93 -24.50 -8.88
C ASP A 390 -4.48 -23.16 -9.40
N GLU A 391 -3.73 -22.06 -9.21
CA GLU A 391 -4.07 -20.73 -9.75
C GLU A 391 -3.94 -20.63 -11.28
N ARG A 392 -3.11 -21.49 -11.91
CA ARG A 392 -2.97 -21.55 -13.37
C ARG A 392 -4.02 -22.41 -14.06
N VAL A 393 -4.77 -23.19 -13.31
CA VAL A 393 -5.81 -24.10 -13.84
C VAL A 393 -7.21 -23.50 -13.70
N LYS A 394 -7.35 -22.44 -12.90
CA LYS A 394 -8.56 -21.60 -12.80
C LYS A 394 -8.46 -20.38 -13.72
#